data_51d0ed3322021af93f94b706da364600
#
_entry.id   51d0ed3322021af93f94b706da364600
#
_cell.length_a   1.000
_cell.length_b   1.000
_cell.length_c   1.000
_cell.angle_alpha   90.00
_cell.angle_beta   90.00
_cell.angle_gamma   90.00
#
_symmetry.space_group_name_H-M   'P 1'
#
loop_
_entity.id
_entity.type
_entity.pdbx_description
1 polymer ?
#
loop_
_entity_poly.entity_id
_entity_poly.type
_entity_poly.pdbx_seq_one_letter_code
_entity_poly.pdbx_strand_id
1 'polypeptide(L)'
;MQRTKTAPPASGGAQSGERLMWLTHQRVFYAGLLGAAAERTMGGYGVYVSPAGAPPNRLRIGGGAWQTGELLVVPPQVPHRVESAHPLIFNLLIESESVDPARLPGYLQHCGPVDAPAFVQRMRAAHTHLLALSGRQSFEGLEFDRLFFGDALAPRALDPRIRKVIDTINADPAAPTSAEDCAASVHLSFSRFLHLFKQETGTAFRAFRAWKRARSLLRYVRQTSTLTDIALDTGYPDSTHFSHSIRQVYGLKPSDIVAGSRRLALHDAAGGYRQ
;
A
#
# COMPACT_ATOMS: atom_id res chain seq x y z
N MET A 1 -0.33 -11.15 52.50
CA MET A 1 0.39 -11.48 51.27
C MET A 1 -0.16 -10.61 50.15
N GLN A 2 0.42 -9.41 49.97
CA GLN A 2 0.00 -8.47 48.92
C GLN A 2 0.71 -8.84 47.64
N ARG A 3 -0.06 -9.11 46.56
CA ARG A 3 0.45 -9.29 45.21
C ARG A 3 0.77 -7.89 44.60
N THR A 4 2.02 -7.58 44.49
CA THR A 4 2.51 -6.43 43.71
C THR A 4 2.18 -6.64 42.23
N LYS A 5 1.32 -5.78 41.70
CA LYS A 5 1.00 -5.69 40.30
C LYS A 5 2.17 -4.97 39.59
N THR A 6 3.03 -5.71 38.92
CA THR A 6 4.09 -5.16 38.10
C THR A 6 3.45 -4.47 36.87
N ALA A 7 3.65 -3.19 36.76
CA ALA A 7 3.26 -2.41 35.56
C ALA A 7 4.07 -2.87 34.33
N PRO A 8 3.45 -2.91 33.14
CA PRO A 8 4.19 -3.23 31.92
C PRO A 8 5.22 -2.13 31.61
N PRO A 9 6.39 -2.47 31.01
CA PRO A 9 7.40 -1.51 30.69
C PRO A 9 6.87 -0.46 29.72
N ALA A 10 7.16 0.81 29.99
CA ALA A 10 6.83 1.93 29.15
C ALA A 10 7.42 1.71 27.75
N SER A 11 6.58 1.58 26.74
CA SER A 11 6.96 1.56 25.33
C SER A 11 7.65 2.86 25.00
N GLY A 12 8.95 2.81 24.75
CA GLY A 12 9.74 3.93 24.20
C GLY A 12 9.05 4.42 22.93
N GLY A 13 8.40 5.57 23.03
CA GLY A 13 7.68 6.16 21.90
C GLY A 13 8.67 6.59 20.83
N ALA A 14 8.60 5.96 19.65
CA ALA A 14 9.22 6.53 18.45
C ALA A 14 8.72 7.97 18.31
N GLN A 15 9.65 8.90 18.21
CA GLN A 15 9.34 10.33 18.16
C GLN A 15 8.40 10.59 16.98
N SER A 16 7.38 11.39 17.19
CA SER A 16 6.35 11.72 16.19
C SER A 16 6.93 12.28 14.87
N GLY A 17 8.16 12.76 14.90
CA GLY A 17 8.88 13.33 13.75
C GLY A 17 9.46 12.32 12.74
N GLU A 18 9.48 11.01 13.06
CA GLU A 18 10.05 9.98 12.17
C GLU A 18 9.02 9.34 11.23
N ARG A 19 7.75 9.70 11.39
CA ARG A 19 6.65 9.10 10.63
C ARG A 19 6.29 9.96 9.44
N LEU A 20 6.24 9.35 8.27
CA LEU A 20 5.82 10.01 7.04
C LEU A 20 5.13 9.03 6.08
N MET A 21 4.34 9.59 5.17
CA MET A 21 3.79 8.87 4.03
C MET A 21 3.94 9.73 2.78
N TRP A 22 4.52 9.15 1.75
CA TRP A 22 4.55 9.73 0.42
C TRP A 22 3.63 8.93 -0.50
N LEU A 23 2.63 9.63 -1.03
CA LEU A 23 1.56 9.04 -1.83
C LEU A 23 1.65 9.55 -3.26
N THR A 24 1.71 8.63 -4.20
CA THR A 24 1.52 8.90 -5.63
C THR A 24 0.39 8.03 -6.18
N HIS A 25 0.02 8.20 -7.44
CA HIS A 25 -0.99 7.35 -8.10
C HIS A 25 -0.62 5.87 -8.11
N GLN A 26 0.67 5.56 -8.25
CA GLN A 26 1.17 4.22 -8.51
C GLN A 26 2.06 3.68 -7.39
N ARG A 27 2.43 4.52 -6.42
CA ARG A 27 3.38 4.18 -5.36
C ARG A 27 2.92 4.73 -4.02
N VAL A 28 3.28 4.04 -2.96
CA VAL A 28 3.23 4.59 -1.60
C VAL A 28 4.52 4.24 -0.90
N PHE A 29 5.13 5.21 -0.24
CA PHE A 29 6.06 4.93 0.84
C PHE A 29 5.41 5.32 2.16
N TYR A 30 5.44 4.41 3.10
CA TYR A 30 4.92 4.61 4.44
C TYR A 30 5.99 4.25 5.47
N ALA A 31 6.31 5.21 6.33
CA ALA A 31 7.12 5.00 7.51
C ALA A 31 6.23 5.25 8.74
N GLY A 32 5.87 4.22 9.47
CA GLY A 32 4.92 4.36 10.55
C GLY A 32 4.63 3.08 11.31
N LEU A 33 3.56 3.07 12.11
CA LEU A 33 3.12 1.92 12.88
C LEU A 33 2.45 0.89 11.96
N LEU A 34 2.79 -0.37 12.15
CA LEU A 34 2.15 -1.47 11.41
C LEU A 34 0.77 -1.86 11.98
N GLY A 35 0.53 -1.60 13.26
CA GLY A 35 -0.66 -2.06 13.96
C GLY A 35 -0.60 -3.54 14.33
N ALA A 36 -1.76 -4.15 14.63
CA ALA A 36 -1.86 -5.56 14.96
C ALA A 36 -1.58 -6.45 13.74
N ALA A 37 -1.03 -7.65 13.97
CA ALA A 37 -0.72 -8.63 12.94
C ALA A 37 -1.98 -9.32 12.39
N ALA A 38 -2.84 -8.58 11.71
CA ALA A 38 -4.00 -9.12 11.02
C ALA A 38 -3.66 -9.54 9.59
N GLU A 39 -4.40 -10.51 9.08
CA GLU A 39 -4.26 -10.94 7.70
C GLU A 39 -4.72 -9.81 6.75
N ARG A 40 -3.96 -9.63 5.69
CA ARG A 40 -4.20 -8.63 4.65
C ARG A 40 -3.95 -9.21 3.27
N THR A 41 -4.68 -8.68 2.28
CA THR A 41 -4.51 -9.05 0.88
C THR A 41 -4.50 -7.77 0.04
N MET A 42 -3.32 -7.36 -0.40
CA MET A 42 -3.15 -6.12 -1.16
C MET A 42 -3.15 -6.39 -2.66
N GLY A 43 -3.64 -5.44 -3.45
CA GLY A 43 -3.64 -5.52 -4.90
C GLY A 43 -2.32 -5.10 -5.56
N GLY A 44 -1.38 -4.56 -4.80
CA GLY A 44 -0.04 -4.20 -5.22
C GLY A 44 1.04 -5.03 -4.54
N TYR A 45 2.29 -4.86 -4.97
CA TYR A 45 3.44 -5.44 -4.27
C TYR A 45 3.62 -4.74 -2.92
N GLY A 46 3.71 -5.53 -1.84
CA GLY A 46 4.07 -5.07 -0.51
C GLY A 46 5.55 -5.34 -0.23
N VAL A 47 6.30 -4.28 0.07
CA VAL A 47 7.73 -4.37 0.41
C VAL A 47 7.90 -3.81 1.81
N TYR A 48 8.36 -4.64 2.74
CA TYR A 48 8.50 -4.27 4.15
C TYR A 48 9.97 -4.32 4.54
N VAL A 49 10.46 -3.22 5.12
CA VAL A 49 11.87 -3.12 5.56
C VAL A 49 11.93 -2.70 7.03
N SER A 50 12.83 -3.31 7.78
CA SER A 50 13.12 -2.93 9.16
C SER A 50 13.99 -1.67 9.19
N PRO A 51 13.70 -0.70 10.08
CA PRO A 51 14.60 0.45 10.33
C PRO A 51 16.02 0.00 10.74
N ALA A 52 16.96 0.90 10.63
CA ALA A 52 18.33 0.62 11.07
C ALA A 52 18.37 0.31 12.58
N GLY A 53 19.08 -0.76 12.95
CA GLY A 53 19.20 -1.20 14.34
C GLY A 53 17.93 -1.87 14.93
N ALA A 54 16.83 -1.91 14.18
CA ALA A 54 15.61 -2.63 14.60
C ALA A 54 15.75 -4.14 14.34
N PRO A 55 15.07 -4.99 15.14
CA PRO A 55 14.95 -6.40 14.83
C PRO A 55 14.31 -6.62 13.46
N PRO A 56 14.67 -7.72 12.75
CA PRO A 56 14.01 -8.10 11.50
C PRO A 56 12.50 -8.29 11.67
N ASN A 57 11.75 -7.91 10.64
CA ASN A 57 10.31 -8.13 10.60
C ASN A 57 9.97 -9.61 10.40
N ARG A 58 8.77 -10.00 10.78
CA ARG A 58 8.24 -11.36 10.59
C ARG A 58 7.10 -11.35 9.57
N LEU A 59 7.10 -12.33 8.69
CA LEU A 59 6.06 -12.53 7.66
C LEU A 59 5.49 -13.93 7.79
N ARG A 60 4.17 -14.05 7.66
CA ARG A 60 3.48 -15.32 7.48
C ARG A 60 2.57 -15.24 6.27
N ILE A 61 2.76 -16.13 5.31
CA ILE A 61 1.97 -16.23 4.10
C ILE A 61 0.91 -17.30 4.29
N GLY A 62 -0.36 -16.91 4.15
CA GLY A 62 -1.48 -17.81 4.43
C GLY A 62 -1.37 -18.47 5.81
N GLY A 63 -1.60 -19.79 5.87
CA GLY A 63 -1.44 -20.60 7.08
C GLY A 63 -0.04 -21.14 7.35
N GLY A 64 0.99 -20.71 6.58
CA GLY A 64 2.36 -21.21 6.69
C GLY A 64 3.11 -20.83 7.96
N ALA A 65 4.39 -21.20 8.04
CA ALA A 65 5.27 -20.82 9.13
C ALA A 65 5.65 -19.33 9.07
N TRP A 66 6.00 -18.76 10.22
CA TRP A 66 6.57 -17.43 10.30
C TRP A 66 8.01 -17.44 9.74
N GLN A 67 8.29 -16.50 8.86
CA GLN A 67 9.60 -16.24 8.27
C GLN A 67 10.09 -14.87 8.76
N THR A 68 11.40 -14.68 8.84
CA THR A 68 12.00 -13.46 9.40
C THR A 68 13.00 -12.89 8.41
N GLY A 69 13.01 -11.58 8.22
CA GLY A 69 13.95 -10.89 7.33
C GLY A 69 13.95 -9.37 7.53
N GLU A 70 15.06 -8.73 7.20
CA GLU A 70 15.14 -7.26 7.14
C GLU A 70 14.33 -6.71 5.97
N LEU A 71 14.29 -7.44 4.86
CA LEU A 71 13.46 -7.19 3.69
C LEU A 71 12.49 -8.35 3.50
N LEU A 72 11.21 -8.03 3.43
CA LEU A 72 10.13 -8.96 3.13
C LEU A 72 9.38 -8.44 1.89
N VAL A 73 9.16 -9.32 0.92
CA VAL A 73 8.44 -8.98 -0.31
C VAL A 73 7.21 -9.88 -0.42
N VAL A 74 6.08 -9.26 -0.76
CA VAL A 74 4.81 -9.97 -0.97
C VAL A 74 4.20 -9.51 -2.29
N PRO A 75 4.03 -10.42 -3.26
CA PRO A 75 3.37 -10.13 -4.52
C PRO A 75 1.89 -9.73 -4.35
N PRO A 76 1.27 -9.14 -5.38
CA PRO A 76 -0.15 -8.81 -5.37
C PRO A 76 -1.04 -10.03 -5.10
N GLN A 77 -2.16 -9.82 -4.40
CA GLN A 77 -3.19 -10.81 -4.11
C GLN A 77 -2.74 -12.00 -3.24
N VAL A 78 -1.57 -11.91 -2.58
CA VAL A 78 -1.10 -12.94 -1.64
C VAL A 78 -1.57 -12.60 -0.22
N PRO A 79 -2.43 -13.44 0.41
CA PRO A 79 -2.82 -13.26 1.81
C PRO A 79 -1.61 -13.45 2.74
N HIS A 80 -1.38 -12.47 3.60
CA HIS A 80 -0.22 -12.49 4.49
C HIS A 80 -0.45 -11.72 5.78
N ARG A 81 0.40 -12.00 6.77
CA ARG A 81 0.51 -11.25 8.03
C ARG A 81 1.93 -10.77 8.21
N VAL A 82 2.08 -9.54 8.66
CA VAL A 82 3.39 -8.94 8.98
C VAL A 82 3.39 -8.50 10.43
N GLU A 83 4.47 -8.78 11.13
CA GLU A 83 4.74 -8.32 12.50
C GLU A 83 6.06 -7.56 12.53
N SER A 84 6.11 -6.48 13.29
CA SER A 84 7.32 -5.75 13.62
C SER A 84 7.43 -5.62 15.14
N ALA A 85 8.59 -5.95 15.69
CA ALA A 85 8.89 -5.68 17.09
C ALA A 85 9.25 -4.20 17.33
N HIS A 86 9.55 -3.46 16.29
CA HIS A 86 9.85 -2.04 16.34
C HIS A 86 8.58 -1.21 16.07
N PRO A 87 8.39 -0.07 16.75
CA PRO A 87 7.22 0.79 16.55
C PRO A 87 7.17 1.49 15.18
N LEU A 88 8.27 1.48 14.43
CA LEU A 88 8.37 1.98 13.07
C LEU A 88 8.65 0.83 12.12
N ILE A 89 7.96 0.80 10.99
CA ILE A 89 8.25 -0.07 9.85
C ILE A 89 8.25 0.75 8.56
N PHE A 90 9.08 0.39 7.60
CA PHE A 90 9.00 0.95 6.26
C PHE A 90 8.20 0.01 5.37
N ASN A 91 7.23 0.56 4.68
CA ASN A 91 6.44 -0.16 3.68
C ASN A 91 6.44 0.61 2.36
N LEU A 92 6.85 -0.06 1.28
CA LEU A 92 6.59 0.38 -0.08
C LEU A 92 5.44 -0.42 -0.66
N LEU A 93 4.55 0.26 -1.33
CA LEU A 93 3.49 -0.33 -2.12
C LEU A 93 3.69 0.11 -3.58
N ILE A 94 3.66 -0.88 -4.47
CA ILE A 94 3.81 -0.68 -5.92
C ILE A 94 2.54 -1.23 -6.57
N GLU A 95 1.81 -0.39 -7.30
CA GLU A 95 0.62 -0.84 -8.03
C GLU A 95 1.01 -1.83 -9.13
N SER A 96 0.36 -3.00 -9.14
CA SER A 96 0.76 -4.13 -10.00
C SER A 96 0.58 -3.87 -11.49
N GLU A 97 -0.40 -3.05 -11.86
CA GLU A 97 -0.66 -2.68 -13.25
C GLU A 97 0.31 -1.63 -13.78
N SER A 98 1.11 -1.01 -12.91
CA SER A 98 2.05 0.05 -13.28
C SER A 98 3.44 -0.46 -13.62
N VAL A 99 3.76 -1.72 -13.34
CA VAL A 99 5.10 -2.30 -13.51
C VAL A 99 5.06 -3.59 -14.29
N ASP A 100 6.06 -3.82 -15.12
CA ASP A 100 6.25 -5.10 -15.81
C ASP A 100 6.84 -6.13 -14.84
N PRO A 101 6.10 -7.18 -14.44
CA PRO A 101 6.57 -8.14 -13.46
C PRO A 101 7.82 -8.92 -13.90
N ALA A 102 8.02 -9.11 -15.22
CA ALA A 102 9.18 -9.80 -15.76
C ALA A 102 10.46 -8.94 -15.71
N ARG A 103 10.30 -7.61 -15.61
CA ARG A 103 11.40 -6.64 -15.60
C ARG A 103 11.61 -5.98 -14.25
N LEU A 104 10.91 -6.45 -13.21
CA LEU A 104 11.18 -6.02 -11.84
C LEU A 104 12.59 -6.44 -11.41
N PRO A 105 13.27 -5.68 -10.56
CA PRO A 105 14.47 -6.12 -9.87
C PRO A 105 14.28 -7.50 -9.25
N GLY A 106 15.28 -8.39 -9.33
CA GLY A 106 15.18 -9.77 -8.90
C GLY A 106 14.65 -9.93 -7.47
N TYR A 107 15.03 -9.05 -6.56
CA TYR A 107 14.54 -9.08 -5.17
C TYR A 107 13.03 -8.79 -5.04
N LEU A 108 12.39 -8.11 -6.00
CA LEU A 108 10.93 -7.89 -6.02
C LEU A 108 10.14 -9.04 -6.66
N GLN A 109 10.80 -9.96 -7.32
CA GLN A 109 10.17 -11.12 -7.96
C GLN A 109 9.95 -12.30 -6.99
N HIS A 110 10.40 -12.15 -5.74
CA HIS A 110 10.27 -13.17 -4.70
C HIS A 110 9.01 -12.96 -3.85
N CYS A 111 8.66 -14.00 -3.07
CA CYS A 111 7.63 -13.96 -2.05
C CYS A 111 8.22 -14.48 -0.74
N GLY A 112 8.37 -13.61 0.26
CA GLY A 112 9.00 -13.95 1.53
C GLY A 112 10.19 -13.05 1.88
N PRO A 113 11.09 -13.51 2.78
CA PRO A 113 12.35 -12.84 3.08
C PRO A 113 13.30 -12.87 1.89
N VAL A 114 13.97 -11.74 1.66
CA VAL A 114 14.92 -11.58 0.57
C VAL A 114 16.20 -10.94 1.10
N ASP A 115 17.34 -11.44 0.67
CA ASP A 115 18.63 -10.82 0.94
C ASP A 115 18.97 -9.81 -0.17
N ALA A 116 18.84 -8.51 0.15
CA ALA A 116 19.18 -7.41 -0.75
C ALA A 116 19.67 -6.19 0.07
N PRO A 117 20.86 -6.27 0.68
CA PRO A 117 21.33 -5.28 1.63
C PRO A 117 21.48 -3.89 1.00
N ALA A 118 21.87 -3.78 -0.26
CA ALA A 118 21.97 -2.51 -0.95
C ALA A 118 20.61 -1.80 -1.08
N PHE A 119 19.52 -2.56 -1.34
CA PHE A 119 18.16 -2.02 -1.38
C PHE A 119 17.69 -1.59 0.02
N VAL A 120 17.95 -2.42 1.06
CA VAL A 120 17.62 -2.08 2.45
C VAL A 120 18.32 -0.78 2.88
N GLN A 121 19.60 -0.62 2.58
CA GLN A 121 20.33 0.61 2.86
C GLN A 121 19.75 1.81 2.11
N ARG A 122 19.40 1.66 0.84
CA ARG A 122 18.77 2.70 0.02
C ARG A 122 17.43 3.14 0.62
N MET A 123 16.58 2.20 1.05
CA MET A 123 15.32 2.49 1.72
C MET A 123 15.52 3.32 2.99
N ARG A 124 16.52 2.96 3.81
CA ARG A 124 16.86 3.67 5.04
C ARG A 124 17.38 5.09 4.75
N ALA A 125 18.25 5.22 3.75
CA ALA A 125 18.77 6.53 3.32
C ALA A 125 17.67 7.42 2.73
N ALA A 126 16.76 6.84 1.91
CA ALA A 126 15.61 7.54 1.36
C ALA A 126 14.68 8.08 2.47
N HIS A 127 14.40 7.30 3.51
CA HIS A 127 13.63 7.76 4.66
C HIS A 127 14.27 8.95 5.35
N THR A 128 15.59 8.86 5.66
CA THR A 128 16.33 9.96 6.28
C THR A 128 16.30 11.23 5.41
N HIS A 129 16.49 11.08 4.10
CA HIS A 129 16.41 12.18 3.15
C HIS A 129 15.01 12.84 3.14
N LEU A 130 13.95 12.05 3.06
CA LEU A 130 12.58 12.53 3.08
C LEU A 130 12.21 13.24 4.39
N LEU A 131 12.70 12.76 5.54
CA LEU A 131 12.52 13.43 6.81
C LEU A 131 13.19 14.81 6.84
N ALA A 132 14.39 14.93 6.29
CA ALA A 132 15.09 16.21 6.20
C ALA A 132 14.34 17.23 5.32
N LEU A 133 13.58 16.76 4.32
CA LEU A 133 12.77 17.60 3.44
C LEU A 133 11.37 17.89 4.01
N SER A 134 10.83 17.04 4.87
CA SER A 134 9.42 17.12 5.33
C SER A 134 9.06 18.39 6.07
N GLY A 135 10.05 19.11 6.62
CA GLY A 135 9.87 20.41 7.30
C GLY A 135 9.97 21.63 6.38
N ARG A 136 10.31 21.48 5.11
CA ARG A 136 10.69 22.62 4.26
C ARG A 136 9.93 22.76 2.94
N GLN A 137 9.55 21.67 2.28
CA GLN A 137 8.89 21.70 0.96
C GLN A 137 8.10 20.40 0.69
N SER A 138 7.21 20.46 -0.30
CA SER A 138 6.59 19.25 -0.87
C SER A 138 7.68 18.38 -1.53
N PHE A 139 7.43 17.08 -1.69
CA PHE A 139 8.32 16.18 -2.45
C PHE A 139 8.20 16.41 -3.97
N GLU A 140 7.75 17.60 -4.35
CA GLU A 140 7.67 18.06 -5.73
C GLU A 140 9.05 18.02 -6.39
N GLY A 141 9.14 17.44 -7.58
CA GLY A 141 10.40 17.25 -8.29
C GLY A 141 11.20 16.01 -7.89
N LEU A 142 10.83 15.27 -6.83
CA LEU A 142 11.45 13.98 -6.54
C LEU A 142 10.83 12.87 -7.38
N GLU A 143 11.69 12.05 -7.99
CA GLU A 143 11.26 10.85 -8.71
C GLU A 143 11.26 9.65 -7.76
N PHE A 144 10.06 9.16 -7.42
CA PHE A 144 9.86 8.09 -6.46
C PHE A 144 10.72 6.86 -6.76
N ASP A 145 10.61 6.32 -7.98
CA ASP A 145 11.31 5.09 -8.34
C ASP A 145 12.83 5.26 -8.30
N ARG A 146 13.37 6.40 -8.75
CA ARG A 146 14.81 6.69 -8.65
C ARG A 146 15.30 6.78 -7.22
N LEU A 147 14.51 7.38 -6.33
CA LEU A 147 14.89 7.48 -4.92
C LEU A 147 14.98 6.10 -4.27
N PHE A 148 13.99 5.25 -4.46
CA PHE A 148 13.90 3.97 -3.77
C PHE A 148 14.58 2.81 -4.50
N PHE A 149 14.55 2.80 -5.83
CA PHE A 149 15.09 1.67 -6.62
C PHE A 149 16.39 2.03 -7.37
N GLY A 150 16.72 3.30 -7.49
CA GLY A 150 17.89 3.81 -8.19
C GLY A 150 17.63 4.13 -9.66
N ASP A 151 16.57 3.56 -10.23
CA ASP A 151 16.09 3.83 -11.59
C ASP A 151 14.57 3.64 -11.65
N ALA A 152 13.94 4.12 -12.72
CA ALA A 152 12.53 3.93 -12.96
C ALA A 152 12.20 2.44 -13.16
N LEU A 153 11.16 1.95 -12.50
CA LEU A 153 10.66 0.61 -12.75
C LEU A 153 10.04 0.53 -14.15
N ALA A 154 10.34 -0.53 -14.88
CA ALA A 154 9.82 -0.71 -16.24
C ALA A 154 8.28 -0.74 -16.24
N PRO A 155 7.63 0.13 -17.01
CA PRO A 155 6.18 0.18 -17.07
C PRO A 155 5.61 -1.08 -17.74
N ARG A 156 4.44 -1.50 -17.28
CA ARG A 156 3.71 -2.62 -17.88
C ARG A 156 3.11 -2.20 -19.22
N ALA A 157 3.43 -2.95 -20.25
CA ALA A 157 2.73 -2.85 -21.54
C ALA A 157 1.37 -3.54 -21.40
N LEU A 158 0.29 -2.78 -21.48
CA LEU A 158 -1.09 -3.28 -21.42
C LEU A 158 -1.78 -3.12 -22.77
N ASP A 159 -2.69 -4.03 -23.10
CA ASP A 159 -3.64 -3.85 -24.21
C ASP A 159 -4.32 -2.48 -24.06
N PRO A 160 -4.38 -1.63 -25.10
CA PRO A 160 -4.93 -0.27 -25.02
C PRO A 160 -6.36 -0.22 -24.47
N ARG A 161 -7.18 -1.24 -24.73
CA ARG A 161 -8.55 -1.36 -24.22
C ARG A 161 -8.56 -1.55 -22.71
N ILE A 162 -7.68 -2.41 -22.17
CA ILE A 162 -7.54 -2.63 -20.74
C ILE A 162 -6.94 -1.40 -20.06
N ARG A 163 -5.95 -0.75 -20.65
CA ARG A 163 -5.41 0.52 -20.16
C ARG A 163 -6.49 1.58 -20.01
N LYS A 164 -7.33 1.78 -21.04
CA LYS A 164 -8.46 2.72 -20.99
C LYS A 164 -9.38 2.45 -19.78
N VAL A 165 -9.73 1.17 -19.54
CA VAL A 165 -10.56 0.80 -18.40
C VAL A 165 -9.85 1.07 -17.07
N ILE A 166 -8.57 0.75 -16.97
CA ILE A 166 -7.77 1.02 -15.77
C ILE A 166 -7.68 2.52 -15.48
N ASP A 167 -7.44 3.33 -16.51
CA ASP A 167 -7.36 4.79 -16.39
C ASP A 167 -8.71 5.38 -15.92
N THR A 168 -9.82 4.87 -16.43
CA THR A 168 -11.17 5.25 -15.97
C THR A 168 -11.38 4.91 -14.50
N ILE A 169 -10.99 3.70 -14.06
CA ILE A 169 -11.10 3.26 -12.66
C ILE A 169 -10.17 4.09 -11.75
N ASN A 170 -8.97 4.40 -12.21
CA ASN A 170 -8.01 5.20 -11.45
C ASN A 170 -8.46 6.66 -11.30
N ALA A 171 -9.13 7.22 -12.31
CA ALA A 171 -9.68 8.57 -12.25
C ALA A 171 -10.80 8.68 -11.21
N ASP A 172 -11.69 7.69 -11.16
CA ASP A 172 -12.76 7.60 -10.15
C ASP A 172 -12.94 6.16 -9.65
N PRO A 173 -12.19 5.76 -8.61
CA PRO A 173 -12.34 4.43 -8.00
C PRO A 173 -13.69 4.20 -7.32
N ALA A 174 -14.40 5.28 -6.95
CA ALA A 174 -15.70 5.22 -6.28
C ALA A 174 -16.86 4.97 -7.25
N ALA A 175 -16.71 5.34 -8.53
CA ALA A 175 -17.76 5.20 -9.54
C ALA A 175 -18.36 3.79 -9.54
N PRO A 176 -19.69 3.66 -9.63
CA PRO A 176 -20.38 2.38 -9.64
C PRO A 176 -20.29 1.69 -11.01
N THR A 177 -19.06 1.48 -11.52
CA THR A 177 -18.80 0.91 -12.83
C THR A 177 -18.85 -0.63 -12.75
N SER A 178 -19.72 -1.27 -13.51
CA SER A 178 -19.81 -2.72 -13.63
C SER A 178 -18.77 -3.29 -14.63
N ALA A 179 -18.54 -4.60 -14.58
CA ALA A 179 -17.69 -5.26 -15.58
C ALA A 179 -18.34 -5.25 -16.97
N GLU A 180 -19.67 -5.29 -17.02
CA GLU A 180 -20.47 -5.19 -18.24
C GLU A 180 -20.31 -3.83 -18.92
N ASP A 181 -20.38 -2.74 -18.14
CA ASP A 181 -20.16 -1.37 -18.63
C ASP A 181 -18.73 -1.19 -19.16
N CYS A 182 -17.75 -1.72 -18.42
CA CYS A 182 -16.36 -1.72 -18.86
C CYS A 182 -16.15 -2.47 -20.17
N ALA A 183 -16.74 -3.66 -20.30
CA ALA A 183 -16.66 -4.48 -21.51
C ALA A 183 -17.27 -3.73 -22.71
N ALA A 184 -18.47 -3.16 -22.53
CA ALA A 184 -19.17 -2.38 -23.54
C ALA A 184 -18.35 -1.16 -23.99
N SER A 185 -17.71 -0.43 -23.05
CA SER A 185 -16.92 0.77 -23.32
C SER A 185 -15.68 0.52 -24.19
N VAL A 186 -15.27 -0.74 -24.31
CA VAL A 186 -14.11 -1.18 -25.12
C VAL A 186 -14.49 -2.20 -26.18
N HIS A 187 -15.78 -2.32 -26.50
CA HIS A 187 -16.32 -3.18 -27.55
C HIS A 187 -15.94 -4.66 -27.41
N LEU A 188 -15.93 -5.18 -26.18
CA LEU A 188 -15.69 -6.58 -25.88
C LEU A 188 -16.96 -7.23 -25.33
N SER A 189 -17.12 -8.54 -25.57
CA SER A 189 -18.08 -9.32 -24.80
C SER A 189 -17.64 -9.41 -23.34
N PHE A 190 -18.58 -9.54 -22.41
CA PHE A 190 -18.32 -9.67 -20.97
C PHE A 190 -17.24 -10.72 -20.64
N SER A 191 -17.40 -11.94 -21.18
CA SER A 191 -16.45 -13.03 -20.93
C SER A 191 -15.06 -12.71 -21.48
N ARG A 192 -14.97 -12.17 -22.71
CA ARG A 192 -13.70 -11.80 -23.33
C ARG A 192 -12.99 -10.70 -22.55
N PHE A 193 -13.74 -9.71 -22.07
CA PHE A 193 -13.22 -8.64 -21.22
C PHE A 193 -12.60 -9.18 -19.94
N LEU A 194 -13.33 -10.01 -19.16
CA LEU A 194 -12.82 -10.57 -17.91
C LEU A 194 -11.56 -11.42 -18.11
N HIS A 195 -11.53 -12.21 -19.19
CA HIS A 195 -10.37 -13.02 -19.52
C HIS A 195 -9.15 -12.14 -19.87
N LEU A 196 -9.34 -11.19 -20.78
CA LEU A 196 -8.29 -10.28 -21.20
C LEU A 196 -7.79 -9.42 -20.03
N PHE A 197 -8.71 -8.87 -19.21
CA PHE A 197 -8.34 -8.08 -18.03
C PHE A 197 -7.44 -8.88 -17.08
N LYS A 198 -7.82 -10.13 -16.77
CA LYS A 198 -7.01 -11.00 -15.90
C LYS A 198 -5.66 -11.35 -16.53
N GLN A 199 -5.61 -11.61 -17.82
CA GLN A 199 -4.38 -11.89 -18.57
C GLN A 199 -3.42 -10.68 -18.51
N GLU A 200 -3.93 -9.49 -18.77
CA GLU A 200 -3.15 -8.25 -18.82
C GLU A 200 -2.68 -7.77 -17.45
N THR A 201 -3.53 -7.88 -16.43
CA THR A 201 -3.24 -7.33 -15.09
C THR A 201 -2.73 -8.38 -14.08
N GLY A 202 -2.90 -9.67 -14.37
CA GLY A 202 -2.64 -10.76 -13.42
C GLY A 202 -3.72 -10.88 -12.33
N THR A 203 -4.74 -10.00 -12.31
CA THR A 203 -5.73 -9.89 -11.23
C THR A 203 -7.15 -9.94 -11.81
N ALA A 204 -8.06 -10.64 -11.11
CA ALA A 204 -9.47 -10.63 -11.50
C ALA A 204 -10.06 -9.21 -11.36
N PHE A 205 -10.91 -8.79 -12.29
CA PHE A 205 -11.52 -7.45 -12.34
C PHE A 205 -12.16 -7.03 -11.02
N ARG A 206 -12.93 -7.93 -10.38
CA ARG A 206 -13.56 -7.65 -9.08
C ARG A 206 -12.55 -7.36 -7.98
N ALA A 207 -11.45 -8.12 -7.92
CA ALA A 207 -10.40 -7.92 -6.92
C ALA A 207 -9.64 -6.62 -7.18
N PHE A 208 -9.38 -6.30 -8.44
CA PHE A 208 -8.77 -5.02 -8.85
C PHE A 208 -9.64 -3.83 -8.43
N ARG A 209 -10.94 -3.87 -8.73
CA ARG A 209 -11.90 -2.82 -8.32
C ARG A 209 -11.94 -2.64 -6.79
N ALA A 210 -12.05 -3.76 -6.06
CA ALA A 210 -12.06 -3.72 -4.59
C ALA A 210 -10.77 -3.10 -4.03
N TRP A 211 -9.62 -3.45 -4.60
CA TRP A 211 -8.34 -2.86 -4.26
C TRP A 211 -8.31 -1.35 -4.52
N LYS A 212 -8.66 -0.90 -5.72
CA LYS A 212 -8.63 0.53 -6.08
C LYS A 212 -9.55 1.37 -5.20
N ARG A 213 -10.73 0.83 -4.88
CA ARG A 213 -11.67 1.46 -3.93
C ARG A 213 -11.09 1.55 -2.52
N ALA A 214 -10.49 0.48 -2.00
CA ALA A 214 -9.84 0.50 -0.70
C ALA A 214 -8.61 1.42 -0.67
N ARG A 215 -7.86 1.47 -1.78
CA ARG A 215 -6.69 2.32 -1.94
C ARG A 215 -7.03 3.83 -1.89
N SER A 216 -8.22 4.21 -2.36
CA SER A 216 -8.66 5.61 -2.34
C SER A 216 -8.84 6.17 -0.92
N LEU A 217 -9.02 5.33 0.12
CA LEU A 217 -9.02 5.76 1.52
C LEU A 217 -7.79 6.61 1.87
N LEU A 218 -6.63 6.29 1.32
CA LEU A 218 -5.38 7.00 1.67
C LEU A 218 -5.39 8.49 1.29
N ARG A 219 -6.32 8.93 0.44
CA ARG A 219 -6.52 10.35 0.11
C ARG A 219 -7.24 11.12 1.22
N TYR A 220 -8.04 10.41 2.02
CA TYR A 220 -8.88 11.00 3.07
C TYR A 220 -8.23 11.00 4.46
N VAL A 221 -7.04 10.41 4.61
CA VAL A 221 -6.39 10.24 5.93
C VAL A 221 -6.06 11.55 6.66
N ARG A 222 -6.01 12.68 5.94
CA ARG A 222 -5.80 14.01 6.52
C ARG A 222 -7.06 14.86 6.62
N GLN A 223 -8.15 14.41 6.03
CA GLN A 223 -9.41 15.16 6.05
C GLN A 223 -10.11 15.01 7.41
N THR A 224 -10.90 15.98 7.76
CA THR A 224 -11.71 15.97 9.00
C THR A 224 -13.02 15.20 8.85
N SER A 225 -13.23 14.57 7.71
CA SER A 225 -14.44 13.79 7.39
C SER A 225 -14.67 12.65 8.36
N THR A 226 -15.92 12.30 8.59
CA THR A 226 -16.28 11.11 9.38
C THR A 226 -15.99 9.83 8.60
N LEU A 227 -15.86 8.68 9.29
CA LEU A 227 -15.68 7.40 8.60
C LEU A 227 -16.87 7.04 7.72
N THR A 228 -18.06 7.54 8.03
CA THR A 228 -19.26 7.34 7.22
C THR A 228 -19.16 8.15 5.91
N ASP A 229 -18.75 9.41 6.00
CA ASP A 229 -18.53 10.23 4.80
C ASP A 229 -17.46 9.63 3.91
N ILE A 230 -16.31 9.23 4.49
CA ILE A 230 -15.24 8.57 3.76
C ILE A 230 -15.74 7.27 3.08
N ALA A 231 -16.59 6.49 3.75
CA ALA A 231 -17.16 5.28 3.16
C ALA A 231 -17.98 5.59 1.90
N LEU A 232 -18.85 6.59 1.99
CA LEU A 232 -19.68 7.03 0.86
C LEU A 232 -18.82 7.63 -0.27
N ASP A 233 -17.88 8.51 0.05
CA ASP A 233 -16.97 9.14 -0.91
C ASP A 233 -16.05 8.14 -1.62
N THR A 234 -15.75 7.02 -0.96
CA THR A 234 -14.99 5.92 -1.56
C THR A 234 -15.85 4.86 -2.24
N GLY A 235 -17.16 5.10 -2.37
CA GLY A 235 -18.13 4.29 -3.12
C GLY A 235 -18.58 3.03 -2.39
N TYR A 236 -18.50 2.97 -1.05
CA TYR A 236 -19.11 1.89 -0.27
C TYR A 236 -20.54 2.24 0.12
N PRO A 237 -21.45 1.26 0.17
CA PRO A 237 -22.86 1.51 0.51
C PRO A 237 -23.02 1.99 1.97
N ASP A 238 -22.13 1.58 2.86
CA ASP A 238 -22.15 1.90 4.28
C ASP A 238 -20.78 1.71 4.94
N SER A 239 -20.65 2.18 6.18
CA SER A 239 -19.44 2.07 6.99
C SER A 239 -19.07 0.64 7.39
N THR A 240 -20.01 -0.30 7.39
CA THR A 240 -19.77 -1.71 7.73
C THR A 240 -19.04 -2.41 6.59
N HIS A 241 -19.55 -2.30 5.35
CA HIS A 241 -18.91 -2.82 4.16
C HIS A 241 -17.54 -2.18 3.95
N PHE A 242 -17.43 -0.88 4.14
CA PHE A 242 -16.16 -0.15 4.13
C PHE A 242 -15.16 -0.74 5.14
N SER A 243 -15.57 -0.85 6.41
CA SER A 243 -14.69 -1.37 7.47
C SER A 243 -14.25 -2.80 7.21
N HIS A 244 -15.12 -3.64 6.68
CA HIS A 244 -14.77 -5.02 6.31
C HIS A 244 -13.74 -5.05 5.19
N SER A 245 -13.96 -4.30 4.11
CA SER A 245 -13.04 -4.21 2.96
C SER A 245 -11.67 -3.68 3.37
N ILE A 246 -11.61 -2.60 4.15
CA ILE A 246 -10.35 -2.01 4.61
C ILE A 246 -9.56 -2.98 5.50
N ARG A 247 -10.24 -3.72 6.38
CA ARG A 247 -9.58 -4.76 7.19
C ARG A 247 -9.02 -5.89 6.33
N GLN A 248 -9.75 -6.33 5.31
CA GLN A 248 -9.29 -7.36 4.39
C GLN A 248 -8.05 -6.90 3.60
N VAL A 249 -8.02 -5.66 3.17
CA VAL A 249 -6.94 -5.09 2.36
C VAL A 249 -5.71 -4.74 3.20
N TYR A 250 -5.89 -4.03 4.29
CA TYR A 250 -4.78 -3.47 5.07
C TYR A 250 -4.51 -4.20 6.38
N GLY A 251 -5.40 -5.13 6.81
CA GLY A 251 -5.31 -5.77 8.12
C GLY A 251 -5.58 -4.82 9.30
N LEU A 252 -6.12 -3.62 9.04
CA LEU A 252 -6.33 -2.57 10.04
C LEU A 252 -7.77 -2.06 9.99
N LYS A 253 -8.27 -1.52 11.10
CA LYS A 253 -9.53 -0.78 11.10
C LYS A 253 -9.33 0.57 10.41
N PRO A 254 -10.34 1.09 9.67
CA PRO A 254 -10.27 2.44 9.09
C PRO A 254 -9.93 3.52 10.11
N SER A 255 -10.52 3.43 11.33
CA SER A 255 -10.23 4.35 12.44
C SER A 255 -8.75 4.38 12.82
N ASP A 256 -8.09 3.22 12.82
CA ASP A 256 -6.68 3.10 13.20
C ASP A 256 -5.78 3.70 12.10
N ILE A 257 -6.14 3.51 10.83
CA ILE A 257 -5.45 4.11 9.69
C ILE A 257 -5.57 5.64 9.76
N VAL A 258 -6.78 6.17 9.91
CA VAL A 258 -7.03 7.62 9.98
C VAL A 258 -6.35 8.24 11.22
N ALA A 259 -6.50 7.64 12.40
CA ALA A 259 -5.89 8.14 13.62
C ALA A 259 -4.35 8.06 13.58
N GLY A 260 -3.79 6.98 13.03
CA GLY A 260 -2.35 6.83 12.83
C GLY A 260 -1.80 7.86 11.86
N SER A 261 -2.54 8.11 10.79
CA SER A 261 -2.13 9.04 9.71
C SER A 261 -2.19 10.52 10.11
N ARG A 262 -2.99 10.89 11.09
CA ARG A 262 -3.01 12.29 11.62
C ARG A 262 -1.67 12.75 12.20
N ARG A 263 -0.79 11.82 12.54
CA ARG A 263 0.55 12.07 13.08
C ARG A 263 1.66 11.88 12.04
N LEU A 264 1.28 11.72 10.76
CA LEU A 264 2.22 11.54 9.66
C LEU A 264 2.45 12.87 8.94
N ALA A 265 3.68 13.12 8.51
CA ALA A 265 3.92 14.05 7.42
C ALA A 265 3.43 13.37 6.13
N LEU A 266 2.30 13.84 5.57
CA LEU A 266 1.77 13.34 4.32
C LEU A 266 2.23 14.26 3.18
N HIS A 267 2.86 13.66 2.19
CA HIS A 267 3.23 14.31 0.95
C HIS A 267 2.49 13.63 -0.18
N ASP A 268 1.58 14.38 -0.80
CA ASP A 268 0.90 13.96 -2.03
C ASP A 268 1.63 14.61 -3.21
N ALA A 269 1.98 13.83 -4.22
CA ALA A 269 2.44 14.40 -5.47
C ALA A 269 1.21 15.01 -6.16
N ALA A 270 0.91 16.24 -5.81
CA ALA A 270 -0.19 17.00 -6.37
C ALA A 270 0.00 17.14 -7.87
N GLY A 271 -0.89 16.57 -8.65
CA GLY A 271 -0.92 16.79 -10.09
C GLY A 271 -1.96 15.98 -10.85
N GLY A 272 -2.79 15.19 -10.19
CA GLY A 272 -3.66 14.27 -10.93
C GLY A 272 -5.10 14.10 -10.47
N TYR A 273 -5.51 14.70 -9.38
CA TYR A 273 -6.91 14.65 -8.96
C TYR A 273 -7.41 16.08 -8.74
N ARG A 274 -8.00 16.67 -9.79
CA ARG A 274 -8.83 17.87 -9.63
C ARG A 274 -10.02 17.52 -8.75
N GLN A 275 -10.32 18.43 -7.81
CA GLN A 275 -11.52 18.44 -7.00
C GLN A 275 -12.77 18.35 -7.86
#